data_b41f702917cbf830eaad6436f1ac396e
#
_entry.id   b41f702917cbf830eaad6436f1ac396e
#
_cell.length_a   1.000
_cell.length_b   1.000
_cell.length_c   1.000
_cell.angle_alpha   90.00
_cell.angle_beta   90.00
_cell.angle_gamma   90.00
#
_symmetry.space_group_name_H-M   'P 1'
#
loop_
_entity.id
_entity.type
_entity.pdbx_description
1 polymer ?
#
loop_
_entity_poly.entity_id
_entity_poly.type
_entity_poly.pdbx_seq_one_letter_code
_entity_poly.pdbx_strand_id
1 'polypeptide(L)'
;MNRAADNIRILAASMVEKARSGHPGGAMGGADFVNVLFAEFLNYNPERPDYPYRDRFFLDPGHMSPMLYGVLAAAGLMPLTELENFRQWGSLTPGHPERDVQHGIENTSGPLGQGHAMALGAAIAERFMVARFGEWMAHKTYAYISDGGIEEEVSQGVGRLAGHLGLHNFIMYYDANNIQLSTKVDEVNTEDVAAKYRAWDWRVIT
;
A
#
# COMPACT_ATOMS: atom_id res chain seq x y z
N MET A 1 10.63 -7.33 -15.98
CA MET A 1 9.54 -6.86 -15.11
C MET A 1 8.39 -7.85 -15.01
N ASN A 2 7.76 -8.29 -16.11
CA ASN A 2 6.61 -9.23 -16.04
C ASN A 2 6.90 -10.51 -15.21
N ARG A 3 8.07 -11.12 -15.38
CA ARG A 3 8.43 -12.35 -14.66
C ARG A 3 8.49 -12.16 -13.13
N ALA A 4 8.89 -10.99 -12.64
CA ALA A 4 8.92 -10.72 -11.20
C ALA A 4 7.50 -10.51 -10.66
N ALA A 5 6.64 -9.78 -11.38
CA ALA A 5 5.23 -9.64 -11.03
C ALA A 5 4.51 -11.00 -11.02
N ASP A 6 4.79 -11.89 -12.00
CA ASP A 6 4.22 -13.24 -12.03
C ASP A 6 4.69 -14.08 -10.82
N ASN A 7 5.93 -13.95 -10.40
CA ASN A 7 6.41 -14.58 -9.17
C ASN A 7 5.65 -14.08 -7.93
N ILE A 8 5.42 -12.77 -7.82
CA ILE A 8 4.63 -12.19 -6.72
C ILE A 8 3.20 -12.77 -6.73
N ARG A 9 2.55 -12.89 -7.90
CA ARG A 9 1.22 -13.50 -8.04
C ARG A 9 1.20 -14.95 -7.55
N ILE A 10 2.19 -15.75 -8.01
CA ILE A 10 2.29 -17.16 -7.65
C ILE A 10 2.53 -17.30 -6.14
N LEU A 11 3.42 -16.50 -5.57
CA LEU A 11 3.67 -16.50 -4.13
C LEU A 11 2.41 -16.12 -3.34
N ALA A 12 1.68 -15.09 -3.77
CA ALA A 12 0.43 -14.67 -3.14
C ALA A 12 -0.63 -15.80 -3.17
N ALA A 13 -0.83 -16.41 -4.32
CA ALA A 13 -1.76 -17.53 -4.45
C ALA A 13 -1.33 -18.75 -3.59
N SER A 14 -0.05 -19.07 -3.58
CA SER A 14 0.51 -20.20 -2.82
C SER A 14 0.39 -20.00 -1.31
N MET A 15 0.61 -18.78 -0.81
CA MET A 15 0.41 -18.43 0.59
C MET A 15 -1.03 -18.68 1.03
N VAL A 16 -2.00 -18.17 0.25
CA VAL A 16 -3.43 -18.32 0.54
C VAL A 16 -3.86 -19.78 0.47
N GLU A 17 -3.40 -20.52 -0.55
CA GLU A 17 -3.71 -21.94 -0.71
C GLU A 17 -3.15 -22.77 0.44
N LYS A 18 -1.89 -22.57 0.81
CA LYS A 18 -1.26 -23.28 1.93
C LYS A 18 -1.95 -23.01 3.26
N ALA A 19 -2.31 -21.75 3.51
CA ALA A 19 -3.01 -21.36 4.72
C ALA A 19 -4.50 -21.78 4.73
N ARG A 20 -5.06 -22.14 3.58
CA ARG A 20 -6.50 -22.37 3.34
C ARG A 20 -7.36 -21.20 3.86
N SER A 21 -6.80 -19.99 3.81
CA SER A 21 -7.41 -18.78 4.33
C SER A 21 -6.71 -17.56 3.74
N GLY A 22 -7.46 -16.54 3.37
CA GLY A 22 -6.92 -15.29 2.83
C GLY A 22 -7.68 -14.78 1.62
N HIS A 23 -7.14 -13.73 1.00
CA HIS A 23 -7.74 -13.02 -0.12
C HIS A 23 -6.77 -13.02 -1.32
N PRO A 24 -6.93 -13.91 -2.31
CA PRO A 24 -5.99 -14.00 -3.42
C PRO A 24 -6.21 -12.93 -4.49
N GLY A 25 -7.45 -12.47 -4.71
CA GLY A 25 -7.83 -11.62 -5.84
C GLY A 25 -7.03 -10.33 -5.95
N GLY A 26 -7.19 -9.43 -4.99
CA GLY A 26 -6.46 -8.16 -4.97
C GLY A 26 -4.95 -8.35 -4.85
N ALA A 27 -4.51 -9.37 -4.09
CA ALA A 27 -3.09 -9.67 -3.94
C ALA A 27 -2.43 -10.07 -5.27
N MET A 28 -3.14 -10.77 -6.15
CA MET A 28 -2.66 -11.08 -7.50
C MET A 28 -2.80 -9.89 -8.45
N GLY A 29 -3.90 -9.13 -8.34
CA GLY A 29 -4.19 -7.98 -9.20
C GLY A 29 -3.18 -6.85 -9.06
N GLY A 30 -2.75 -6.54 -7.83
CA GLY A 30 -1.80 -5.49 -7.54
C GLY A 30 -0.32 -5.81 -7.82
N ALA A 31 0.00 -7.05 -8.22
CA ALA A 31 1.38 -7.51 -8.35
C ALA A 31 2.22 -6.69 -9.35
N ASP A 32 1.64 -6.27 -10.47
CA ASP A 32 2.35 -5.43 -11.45
C ASP A 32 2.70 -4.08 -10.86
N PHE A 33 1.75 -3.45 -10.20
CA PHE A 33 1.95 -2.15 -9.58
C PHE A 33 3.06 -2.20 -8.52
N VAL A 34 2.98 -3.11 -7.55
CA VAL A 34 3.99 -3.15 -6.48
C VAL A 34 5.35 -3.55 -7.00
N ASN A 35 5.42 -4.43 -8.01
CA ASN A 35 6.68 -4.78 -8.65
C ASN A 35 7.33 -3.56 -9.30
N VAL A 36 6.58 -2.78 -10.06
CA VAL A 36 7.09 -1.56 -10.70
C VAL A 36 7.47 -0.52 -9.65
N LEU A 37 6.62 -0.33 -8.63
CA LEU A 37 6.90 0.62 -7.54
C LEU A 37 8.21 0.30 -6.84
N PHE A 38 8.43 -0.94 -6.41
CA PHE A 38 9.64 -1.34 -5.68
C PHE A 38 10.89 -1.42 -6.57
N ALA A 39 10.73 -1.75 -7.86
CA ALA A 39 11.86 -1.87 -8.77
C ALA A 39 12.36 -0.54 -9.34
N GLU A 40 11.46 0.45 -9.56
CA GLU A 40 11.76 1.62 -10.36
C GLU A 40 11.57 2.96 -9.61
N PHE A 41 10.72 3.01 -8.60
CA PHE A 41 10.28 4.28 -8.00
C PHE A 41 10.60 4.43 -6.52
N LEU A 42 10.45 3.37 -5.73
CA LEU A 42 10.59 3.43 -4.28
C LEU A 42 12.07 3.48 -3.90
N ASN A 43 12.47 4.55 -3.23
CA ASN A 43 13.83 4.69 -2.70
C ASN A 43 13.91 4.02 -1.31
N TYR A 44 14.53 2.85 -1.25
CA TYR A 44 14.72 2.07 -0.03
C TYR A 44 16.08 1.34 -0.07
N ASN A 45 16.53 0.84 1.08
CA ASN A 45 17.74 0.04 1.18
C ASN A 45 17.45 -1.25 1.98
N PRO A 46 17.52 -2.45 1.34
CA PRO A 46 17.27 -3.72 2.04
C PRO A 46 18.24 -4.00 3.19
N GLU A 47 19.47 -3.49 3.13
CA GLU A 47 20.47 -3.65 4.20
C GLU A 47 20.24 -2.69 5.38
N ARG A 48 19.44 -1.63 5.16
CA ARG A 48 19.08 -0.62 6.15
C ARG A 48 17.62 -0.21 5.99
N PRO A 49 16.69 -1.11 6.28
CA PRO A 49 15.27 -0.89 6.03
C PRO A 49 14.67 0.23 6.88
N ASP A 50 15.31 0.57 7.99
CA ASP A 50 14.93 1.67 8.89
C ASP A 50 15.55 3.03 8.50
N TYR A 51 16.26 3.11 7.36
CA TYR A 51 16.89 4.37 6.90
C TYR A 51 15.87 5.52 6.92
N PRO A 52 16.13 6.61 7.64
CA PRO A 52 15.11 7.61 7.94
C PRO A 52 14.60 8.40 6.73
N TYR A 53 15.41 8.48 5.66
CA TYR A 53 15.10 9.26 4.45
C TYR A 53 14.61 8.38 3.30
N ARG A 54 14.26 7.12 3.59
CA ARG A 54 13.64 6.24 2.59
C ARG A 54 12.24 6.72 2.25
N ASP A 55 11.78 6.40 1.05
CA ASP A 55 10.38 6.49 0.72
C ASP A 55 9.55 5.50 1.58
N ARG A 56 8.28 5.76 1.75
CA ARG A 56 7.38 4.92 2.55
C ARG A 56 6.22 4.41 1.73
N PHE A 57 5.95 3.13 1.86
CA PHE A 57 4.81 2.48 1.22
C PHE A 57 3.79 2.02 2.27
N PHE A 58 2.56 2.50 2.15
CA PHE A 58 1.44 2.15 3.02
C PHE A 58 0.43 1.29 2.26
N LEU A 59 0.16 0.11 2.78
CA LEU A 59 -0.90 -0.75 2.27
C LEU A 59 -2.17 -0.51 3.10
N ASP A 60 -3.19 0.12 2.51
CA ASP A 60 -4.48 0.31 3.19
C ASP A 60 -5.29 -1.00 3.23
N PRO A 61 -5.51 -1.72 2.11
CA PRO A 61 -6.25 -2.98 2.14
C PRO A 61 -5.40 -4.10 2.73
N GLY A 62 -5.34 -4.19 4.06
CA GLY A 62 -4.50 -5.15 4.78
C GLY A 62 -4.72 -6.61 4.39
N HIS A 63 -5.92 -6.95 3.90
CA HIS A 63 -6.24 -8.27 3.36
C HIS A 63 -5.41 -8.61 2.08
N MET A 64 -4.81 -7.63 1.42
CA MET A 64 -3.88 -7.83 0.31
C MET A 64 -2.45 -8.10 0.77
N SER A 65 -2.24 -8.40 2.04
CA SER A 65 -0.93 -8.73 2.65
C SER A 65 -0.10 -9.74 1.86
N PRO A 66 -0.64 -10.78 1.19
CA PRO A 66 0.18 -11.69 0.39
C PRO A 66 0.96 -10.99 -0.75
N MET A 67 0.38 -9.94 -1.34
CA MET A 67 1.09 -9.09 -2.32
C MET A 67 2.28 -8.38 -1.67
N LEU A 68 2.04 -7.75 -0.52
CA LEU A 68 3.08 -7.04 0.22
C LEU A 68 4.21 -7.98 0.62
N TYR A 69 3.91 -9.11 1.23
CA TYR A 69 4.95 -10.07 1.63
C TYR A 69 5.72 -10.64 0.43
N GLY A 70 5.02 -10.91 -0.67
CA GLY A 70 5.65 -11.36 -1.90
C GLY A 70 6.65 -10.35 -2.47
N VAL A 71 6.31 -9.06 -2.52
CA VAL A 71 7.24 -8.04 -3.00
C VAL A 71 8.36 -7.77 -2.01
N LEU A 72 8.11 -7.79 -0.70
CA LEU A 72 9.15 -7.62 0.32
C LEU A 72 10.18 -8.75 0.29
N ALA A 73 9.74 -9.99 0.07
CA ALA A 73 10.65 -11.12 -0.14
C ALA A 73 11.46 -10.98 -1.44
N ALA A 74 10.83 -10.57 -2.55
CA ALA A 74 11.51 -10.31 -3.81
C ALA A 74 12.51 -9.16 -3.71
N ALA A 75 12.25 -8.16 -2.87
CA ALA A 75 13.11 -7.01 -2.61
C ALA A 75 14.24 -7.29 -1.60
N GLY A 76 14.29 -8.48 -0.99
CA GLY A 76 15.30 -8.86 0.01
C GLY A 76 15.07 -8.28 1.40
N LEU A 77 13.88 -7.75 1.67
CA LEU A 77 13.48 -7.20 2.96
C LEU A 77 12.92 -8.27 3.92
N MET A 78 12.46 -9.39 3.39
CA MET A 78 11.87 -10.49 4.17
C MET A 78 12.42 -11.83 3.67
N PRO A 79 12.69 -12.80 4.56
CA PRO A 79 13.09 -14.14 4.15
C PRO A 79 11.95 -14.83 3.37
N LEU A 80 12.27 -15.44 2.24
CA LEU A 80 11.28 -16.15 1.41
C LEU A 80 10.58 -17.29 2.19
N THR A 81 11.29 -17.91 3.13
CA THR A 81 10.77 -18.98 3.99
C THR A 81 9.63 -18.53 4.90
N GLU A 82 9.56 -17.24 5.25
CA GLU A 82 8.47 -16.70 6.06
C GLU A 82 7.13 -16.69 5.34
N LEU A 83 7.13 -16.66 4.03
CA LEU A 83 5.89 -16.74 3.24
C LEU A 83 5.16 -18.08 3.44
N GLU A 84 5.89 -19.13 3.78
CA GLU A 84 5.32 -20.44 4.08
C GLU A 84 4.51 -20.48 5.39
N ASN A 85 4.73 -19.48 6.27
CA ASN A 85 4.11 -19.34 7.57
C ASN A 85 2.93 -18.34 7.54
N PHE A 86 2.45 -17.97 6.36
CA PHE A 86 1.34 -17.02 6.22
C PHE A 86 0.14 -17.42 7.07
N ARG A 87 -0.36 -16.48 7.88
CA ARG A 87 -1.48 -16.67 8.82
C ARG A 87 -1.23 -17.70 9.92
N GLN A 88 0.01 -18.12 10.16
CA GLN A 88 0.32 -18.97 11.29
C GLN A 88 0.61 -18.12 12.53
N TRP A 89 0.25 -18.65 13.69
CA TRP A 89 0.49 -17.97 14.97
C TRP A 89 1.98 -17.69 15.17
N GLY A 90 2.31 -16.43 15.50
CA GLY A 90 3.69 -15.99 15.75
C GLY A 90 4.56 -15.82 14.52
N SER A 91 4.01 -15.94 13.30
CA SER A 91 4.75 -15.69 12.06
C SER A 91 4.94 -14.18 11.78
N LEU A 92 5.95 -13.86 10.96
CA LEU A 92 6.15 -12.50 10.44
C LEU A 92 5.16 -12.12 9.33
N THR A 93 4.28 -13.06 8.92
CA THR A 93 3.32 -12.89 7.83
C THR A 93 1.88 -13.10 8.29
N PRO A 94 1.38 -12.31 9.26
CA PRO A 94 -0.03 -12.38 9.67
C PRO A 94 -0.97 -12.04 8.51
N GLY A 95 -2.24 -12.40 8.66
CA GLY A 95 -3.27 -12.19 7.61
C GLY A 95 -3.49 -10.72 7.22
N HIS A 96 -3.25 -9.81 8.15
CA HIS A 96 -3.17 -8.37 7.95
C HIS A 96 -1.82 -7.89 8.49
N PRO A 97 -1.09 -7.03 7.79
CA PRO A 97 0.27 -6.67 8.21
C PRO A 97 0.26 -5.92 9.53
N GLU A 98 1.23 -6.22 10.36
CA GLU A 98 1.59 -5.40 11.52
C GLU A 98 2.85 -4.60 11.20
N ARG A 99 2.94 -3.38 11.73
CA ARG A 99 4.08 -2.50 11.47
C ARG A 99 5.38 -3.16 11.89
N ASP A 100 6.25 -3.38 10.93
CA ASP A 100 7.59 -3.96 11.11
C ASP A 100 8.57 -3.32 10.12
N VAL A 101 9.16 -2.21 10.54
CA VAL A 101 10.06 -1.42 9.69
C VAL A 101 11.32 -2.21 9.31
N GLN A 102 11.75 -3.16 10.14
CA GLN A 102 12.92 -4.00 9.83
C GLN A 102 12.67 -4.92 8.63
N HIS A 103 11.41 -5.24 8.35
CA HIS A 103 11.00 -6.00 7.17
C HIS A 103 10.28 -5.15 6.11
N GLY A 104 10.34 -3.81 6.24
CA GLY A 104 9.77 -2.89 5.22
C GLY A 104 8.26 -2.64 5.35
N ILE A 105 7.63 -3.00 6.47
CA ILE A 105 6.21 -2.81 6.71
C ILE A 105 5.99 -1.52 7.51
N GLU A 106 5.44 -0.49 6.87
CA GLU A 106 5.31 0.86 7.45
C GLU A 106 4.10 1.01 8.37
N ASN A 107 3.02 0.25 8.16
CA ASN A 107 1.79 0.38 8.93
C ASN A 107 1.16 -0.95 9.31
N THR A 108 0.55 -0.98 10.48
CA THR A 108 -0.45 -1.98 10.83
C THR A 108 -1.72 -1.66 10.04
N SER A 109 -2.25 -2.65 9.36
CA SER A 109 -3.38 -2.50 8.45
C SER A 109 -4.47 -3.54 8.76
N GLY A 110 -5.68 -3.28 8.35
CA GLY A 110 -6.84 -4.15 8.58
C GLY A 110 -8.12 -3.37 8.33
N PRO A 111 -8.50 -2.44 9.21
CA PRO A 111 -9.62 -1.55 8.95
C PRO A 111 -9.32 -0.64 7.75
N LEU A 112 -10.17 -0.71 6.73
CA LEU A 112 -10.02 0.07 5.49
C LEU A 112 -10.07 1.59 5.77
N GLY A 113 -9.32 2.36 4.99
CA GLY A 113 -9.19 3.82 5.14
C GLY A 113 -8.14 4.26 6.16
N GLN A 114 -7.82 3.43 7.17
CA GLN A 114 -6.85 3.80 8.21
C GLN A 114 -5.42 3.86 7.67
N GLY A 115 -5.03 2.92 6.80
CA GLY A 115 -3.72 2.96 6.13
C GLY A 115 -3.54 4.23 5.29
N HIS A 116 -4.61 4.66 4.63
CA HIS A 116 -4.66 5.92 3.88
C HIS A 116 -4.44 7.12 4.81
N ALA A 117 -5.10 7.15 5.97
CA ALA A 117 -4.91 8.22 6.96
C ALA A 117 -3.49 8.23 7.56
N MET A 118 -2.90 7.06 7.80
CA MET A 118 -1.50 6.96 8.26
C MET A 118 -0.52 7.48 7.21
N ALA A 119 -0.75 7.17 5.92
CA ALA A 119 0.05 7.71 4.82
C ALA A 119 -0.03 9.23 4.72
N LEU A 120 -1.22 9.82 4.89
CA LEU A 120 -1.38 11.27 4.97
C LEU A 120 -0.55 11.86 6.10
N GLY A 121 -0.62 11.27 7.29
CA GLY A 121 0.17 11.69 8.44
C GLY A 121 1.67 11.67 8.18
N ALA A 122 2.17 10.63 7.51
CA ALA A 122 3.57 10.53 7.11
C ALA A 122 3.96 11.62 6.10
N ALA A 123 3.12 11.88 5.11
CA ALA A 123 3.36 12.93 4.11
C ALA A 123 3.38 14.35 4.73
N ILE A 124 2.50 14.62 5.69
CA ILE A 124 2.51 15.89 6.45
C ILE A 124 3.80 16.00 7.29
N ALA A 125 4.18 14.92 7.97
CA ALA A 125 5.38 14.91 8.81
C ALA A 125 6.65 15.17 7.97
N GLU A 126 6.75 14.57 6.78
CA GLU A 126 7.86 14.84 5.85
C GLU A 126 7.92 16.32 5.50
N ARG A 127 6.81 16.95 5.07
CA ARG A 127 6.79 18.40 4.74
C ARG A 127 7.19 19.26 5.93
N PHE A 128 6.78 18.91 7.14
CA PHE A 128 7.22 19.59 8.35
C PHE A 128 8.74 19.47 8.55
N MET A 129 9.29 18.27 8.37
CA MET A 129 10.72 18.00 8.52
C MET A 129 11.54 18.74 7.47
N VAL A 130 11.11 18.75 6.21
CA VAL A 130 11.76 19.49 5.12
C VAL A 130 11.76 21.00 5.42
N ALA A 131 10.62 21.56 5.81
CA ALA A 131 10.52 22.96 6.13
C ALA A 131 11.42 23.40 7.30
N ARG A 132 11.67 22.50 8.25
CA ARG A 132 12.47 22.78 9.45
C ARG A 132 13.96 22.50 9.26
N PHE A 133 14.32 21.47 8.52
CA PHE A 133 15.69 20.97 8.47
C PHE A 133 16.30 20.99 7.04
N GLY A 134 15.49 21.25 6.03
CA GLY A 134 15.94 21.38 4.64
C GLY A 134 15.61 20.20 3.75
N GLU A 135 15.80 20.39 2.44
CA GLU A 135 15.41 19.45 1.36
C GLU A 135 16.09 18.08 1.43
N TRP A 136 17.17 17.94 2.14
CA TRP A 136 17.84 16.64 2.33
C TRP A 136 17.00 15.64 3.14
N MET A 137 15.94 16.13 3.82
CA MET A 137 14.95 15.30 4.51
C MET A 137 13.84 14.77 3.57
N ALA A 138 13.78 15.28 2.34
CA ALA A 138 12.68 14.98 1.43
C ALA A 138 12.62 13.50 1.04
N HIS A 139 11.43 12.94 1.13
CA HIS A 139 11.10 11.59 0.67
C HIS A 139 9.62 11.52 0.28
N LYS A 140 9.24 10.48 -0.45
CA LYS A 140 7.88 10.30 -0.90
C LYS A 140 7.12 9.32 -0.01
N THR A 141 5.83 9.51 0.04
CA THR A 141 4.87 8.58 0.67
C THR A 141 3.96 8.03 -0.41
N TYR A 142 3.91 6.72 -0.51
CA TYR A 142 3.06 5.99 -1.44
C TYR A 142 1.97 5.26 -0.65
N ALA A 143 0.74 5.28 -1.15
CA ALA A 143 -0.37 4.52 -0.59
C ALA A 143 -1.04 3.69 -1.69
N TYR A 144 -1.38 2.46 -1.35
CA TYR A 144 -2.24 1.59 -2.15
C TYR A 144 -3.61 1.54 -1.47
N ILE A 145 -4.68 1.85 -2.21
CA ILE A 145 -6.04 1.82 -1.70
C ILE A 145 -6.95 1.02 -2.64
N SER A 146 -7.91 0.31 -2.07
CA SER A 146 -8.91 -0.48 -2.80
C SER A 146 -10.24 0.26 -2.94
N ASP A 147 -11.18 -0.32 -3.69
CA ASP A 147 -12.55 0.20 -3.82
C ASP A 147 -13.20 0.41 -2.45
N GLY A 148 -13.23 -0.60 -1.58
CA GLY A 148 -13.79 -0.44 -0.23
C GLY A 148 -13.02 0.57 0.63
N GLY A 149 -11.70 0.69 0.44
CA GLY A 149 -10.90 1.68 1.15
C GLY A 149 -11.21 3.12 0.74
N ILE A 150 -11.43 3.36 -0.55
CA ILE A 150 -11.73 4.71 -1.06
C ILE A 150 -13.13 5.20 -0.63
N GLU A 151 -14.05 4.27 -0.37
CA GLU A 151 -15.42 4.57 0.08
C GLU A 151 -15.51 4.98 1.55
N GLU A 152 -14.53 4.60 2.36
CA GLU A 152 -14.52 4.94 3.78
C GLU A 152 -14.50 6.46 4.01
N GLU A 153 -15.31 6.97 4.92
CA GLU A 153 -15.41 8.40 5.22
C GLU A 153 -14.06 9.00 5.64
N VAL A 154 -13.24 8.25 6.35
CA VAL A 154 -11.88 8.69 6.70
C VAL A 154 -11.03 8.91 5.46
N SER A 155 -11.16 8.08 4.43
CA SER A 155 -10.44 8.24 3.15
C SER A 155 -10.88 9.48 2.38
N GLN A 156 -12.17 9.82 2.44
CA GLN A 156 -12.70 11.06 1.88
C GLN A 156 -12.05 12.29 2.53
N GLY A 157 -11.95 12.27 3.86
CA GLY A 157 -11.25 13.30 4.64
C GLY A 157 -9.78 13.41 4.27
N VAL A 158 -9.10 12.28 4.10
CA VAL A 158 -7.69 12.20 3.69
C VAL A 158 -7.48 12.83 2.33
N GLY A 159 -8.24 12.41 1.31
CA GLY A 159 -8.13 12.93 -0.06
C GLY A 159 -8.31 14.45 -0.12
N ARG A 160 -9.35 14.95 0.54
CA ARG A 160 -9.64 16.39 0.61
C ARG A 160 -8.54 17.16 1.32
N LEU A 161 -8.06 16.66 2.46
CA LEU A 161 -7.03 17.36 3.25
C LEU A 161 -5.68 17.36 2.53
N ALA A 162 -5.29 16.25 1.89
CA ALA A 162 -4.05 16.19 1.13
C ALA A 162 -4.04 17.17 -0.04
N GLY A 163 -5.14 17.27 -0.78
CA GLY A 163 -5.29 18.28 -1.83
C GLY A 163 -5.22 19.70 -1.30
N HIS A 164 -5.98 20.02 -0.23
CA HIS A 164 -5.95 21.34 0.42
C HIS A 164 -4.54 21.75 0.87
N LEU A 165 -3.76 20.80 1.38
CA LEU A 165 -2.38 21.06 1.84
C LEU A 165 -1.36 21.04 0.69
N GLY A 166 -1.75 20.68 -0.53
CA GLY A 166 -0.86 20.59 -1.70
C GLY A 166 0.28 19.59 -1.52
N LEU A 167 0.01 18.40 -0.95
CA LEU A 167 1.03 17.42 -0.60
C LEU A 167 1.57 16.70 -1.84
N HIS A 168 2.48 17.33 -2.56
CA HIS A 168 3.10 16.78 -3.77
C HIS A 168 4.05 15.59 -3.51
N ASN A 169 4.37 15.30 -2.25
CA ASN A 169 5.12 14.14 -1.80
C ASN A 169 4.23 12.92 -1.51
N PHE A 170 2.90 13.05 -1.60
CA PHE A 170 1.94 11.98 -1.38
C PHE A 170 1.41 11.46 -2.72
N ILE A 171 1.68 10.19 -3.02
CA ILE A 171 1.28 9.50 -4.25
C ILE A 171 0.38 8.35 -3.86
N MET A 172 -0.82 8.29 -4.45
CA MET A 172 -1.79 7.24 -4.19
C MET A 172 -2.06 6.43 -5.45
N TYR A 173 -2.04 5.12 -5.32
CA TYR A 173 -2.57 4.19 -6.31
C TYR A 173 -3.93 3.68 -5.84
N TYR A 174 -4.94 3.90 -6.64
CA TYR A 174 -6.29 3.39 -6.42
C TYR A 174 -6.55 2.20 -7.36
N ASP A 175 -6.78 1.04 -6.78
CA ASP A 175 -7.14 -0.19 -7.48
C ASP A 175 -8.65 -0.21 -7.75
N ALA A 176 -9.03 0.41 -8.86
CA ALA A 176 -10.42 0.53 -9.32
C ALA A 176 -10.82 -0.71 -10.12
N ASN A 177 -11.12 -1.79 -9.47
CA ASN A 177 -11.44 -3.06 -10.12
C ASN A 177 -12.95 -3.42 -10.13
N ASN A 178 -13.79 -2.55 -9.57
CA ASN A 178 -15.24 -2.68 -9.49
C ASN A 178 -15.71 -3.92 -8.71
N ILE A 179 -14.89 -4.46 -7.81
CA ILE A 179 -15.22 -5.64 -7.00
C ILE A 179 -15.04 -5.34 -5.52
N GLN A 180 -16.09 -5.61 -4.75
CA GLN A 180 -16.07 -5.66 -3.29
C GLN A 180 -16.30 -7.09 -2.80
N LEU A 181 -16.37 -7.28 -1.47
CA LEU A 181 -16.44 -8.62 -0.86
C LEU A 181 -17.62 -9.45 -1.36
N SER A 182 -18.80 -8.85 -1.52
CA SER A 182 -20.04 -9.55 -1.86
C SER A 182 -20.82 -8.93 -3.02
N THR A 183 -20.33 -7.83 -3.59
CA THR A 183 -21.05 -7.12 -4.65
C THR A 183 -20.09 -6.32 -5.55
N LYS A 184 -20.62 -5.73 -6.59
CA LYS A 184 -19.89 -4.76 -7.42
C LYS A 184 -19.97 -3.37 -6.80
N VAL A 185 -18.96 -2.55 -7.06
CA VAL A 185 -18.91 -1.16 -6.58
C VAL A 185 -20.11 -0.36 -7.07
N ASP A 186 -20.49 -0.49 -8.33
CA ASP A 186 -21.58 0.25 -8.96
C ASP A 186 -22.97 -0.07 -8.38
N GLU A 187 -23.11 -1.13 -7.58
CA GLU A 187 -24.33 -1.42 -6.83
C GLU A 187 -24.46 -0.62 -5.52
N VAL A 188 -23.34 -0.11 -4.99
CA VAL A 188 -23.29 0.59 -3.69
C VAL A 188 -22.76 2.01 -3.80
N ASN A 189 -21.94 2.30 -4.80
CA ASN A 189 -21.33 3.60 -5.02
C ASN A 189 -21.34 3.98 -6.50
N THR A 190 -21.91 5.14 -6.82
CA THR A 190 -22.00 5.68 -8.19
C THR A 190 -21.10 6.91 -8.37
N GLU A 191 -20.19 7.19 -7.45
CA GLU A 191 -19.32 8.35 -7.52
C GLU A 191 -18.25 8.22 -8.59
N ASP A 192 -17.99 9.31 -9.33
CA ASP A 192 -16.79 9.46 -10.14
C ASP A 192 -15.61 9.85 -9.22
N VAL A 193 -14.89 8.84 -8.74
CA VAL A 193 -13.75 9.03 -7.84
C VAL A 193 -12.67 9.90 -8.49
N ALA A 194 -12.41 9.72 -9.80
CA ALA A 194 -11.40 10.51 -10.49
C ALA A 194 -11.78 11.99 -10.57
N ALA A 195 -13.06 12.30 -10.88
CA ALA A 195 -13.56 13.66 -10.87
C ALA A 195 -13.52 14.28 -9.47
N LYS A 196 -13.88 13.50 -8.45
CA LYS A 196 -13.84 13.94 -7.04
C LYS A 196 -12.41 14.33 -6.61
N TYR A 197 -11.42 13.51 -6.90
CA TYR A 197 -10.03 13.81 -6.57
C TYR A 197 -9.49 15.01 -7.36
N ARG A 198 -9.87 15.17 -8.64
CA ARG A 198 -9.55 16.39 -9.41
C ARG A 198 -10.16 17.65 -8.78
N ALA A 199 -11.39 17.56 -8.25
CA ALA A 199 -12.03 18.67 -7.53
C ALA A 199 -11.35 19.02 -6.20
N TRP A 200 -10.57 18.10 -5.64
CA TRP A 200 -9.71 18.32 -4.47
C TRP A 200 -8.26 18.69 -4.84
N ASP A 201 -8.02 19.17 -6.05
CA ASP A 201 -6.71 19.61 -6.55
C ASP A 201 -5.65 18.49 -6.67
N TRP A 202 -6.08 17.22 -6.77
CA TRP A 202 -5.17 16.14 -7.11
C TRP A 202 -4.88 16.08 -8.61
N ARG A 203 -3.63 15.79 -8.95
CA ARG A 203 -3.29 15.36 -10.30
C ARG A 203 -3.68 13.89 -10.47
N VAL A 204 -4.74 13.63 -11.22
CA VAL A 204 -5.27 12.28 -11.46
C VAL A 204 -4.83 11.78 -12.83
N ILE A 205 -4.25 10.58 -12.86
CA ILE A 205 -3.89 9.82 -14.08
C ILE A 205 -4.76 8.57 -14.09
N THR A 206 -5.41 8.27 -15.23
CA THR A 206 -6.26 7.09 -15.45
C THR A 206 -5.79 6.33 -16.67
#